data_9413d2764b28d345f0a4b2ead80069f1
#
_entry.id   9413d2764b28d345f0a4b2ead80069f1
#
_cell.length_a   1.000
_cell.length_b   1.000
_cell.length_c   1.000
_cell.angle_alpha   90.00
_cell.angle_beta   90.00
_cell.angle_gamma   90.00
#
_symmetry.space_group_name_H-M   'P 1'
#
loop_
_entity.id
_entity.type
_entity.pdbx_description
1 polymer ?
#
loop_
_entity_poly.entity_id
_entity_poly.type
_entity_poly.pdbx_seq_one_letter_code
_entity_poly.pdbx_strand_id
1 'polypeptide(L)'
;VDAVASLLSLDYGRENGRWTPNINGGHENLEAIDFLRALNTAAFAIDPNVMMVAEESTAWPLVTYPVSDGGLGFNLKWNMGWMNDMCHYLKLDPWFRQFHHKDLTFSLMYAFSENFVLPISHDEVVYMKGSLRGKMPGDEWRQLAGVRSFMVYMLTHPGKKLTFMGAELGQWHEWDFAGQLDWYLLENDANRRMQDFFRAVNRYYLTNPALWRIDFDWAGFEWLVADDN
;
A
#
# COMPACT_ATOMS: atom_id res chain seq x y z
N VAL A 1 0.87 12.85 -2.40
CA VAL A 1 1.35 13.80 -1.37
C VAL A 1 1.98 12.99 -0.26
N ASP A 2 3.24 13.27 -0.01
CA ASP A 2 4.09 12.60 0.98
C ASP A 2 3.76 13.06 2.41
N ALA A 3 3.89 12.15 3.38
CA ALA A 3 3.83 12.40 4.82
C ALA A 3 2.59 13.22 5.29
N VAL A 4 1.43 12.97 4.72
CA VAL A 4 0.19 13.70 5.05
C VAL A 4 -0.14 13.61 6.54
N ALA A 5 0.12 12.48 7.19
CA ALA A 5 -0.08 12.32 8.63
C ALA A 5 0.64 13.40 9.45
N SER A 6 1.89 13.72 9.08
CA SER A 6 2.69 14.74 9.76
C SER A 6 2.21 16.18 9.50
N LEU A 7 1.49 16.39 8.41
CA LEU A 7 0.87 17.68 8.11
C LEU A 7 -0.41 17.90 8.94
N LEU A 8 -1.20 16.83 9.13
CA LEU A 8 -2.51 16.90 9.76
C LEU A 8 -2.47 17.07 11.28
N SER A 9 -1.37 16.66 11.95
CA SER A 9 -1.31 16.56 13.40
C SER A 9 -0.16 17.35 13.99
N LEU A 10 -0.48 18.33 14.86
CA LEU A 10 0.50 19.20 15.52
C LEU A 10 1.41 18.44 16.51
N ASP A 11 0.94 17.31 17.00
CA ASP A 11 1.66 16.43 17.94
C ASP A 11 2.36 15.24 17.25
N TYR A 12 2.30 15.13 15.92
CA TYR A 12 2.91 14.02 15.18
C TYR A 12 4.41 13.89 15.47
N GLY A 13 4.82 12.72 15.98
CA GLY A 13 6.21 12.44 16.32
C GLY A 13 6.78 13.28 17.48
N ARG A 14 5.95 13.98 18.25
CA ARG A 14 6.37 14.81 19.36
C ARG A 14 6.13 14.12 20.71
N GLU A 15 6.97 14.41 21.68
CA GLU A 15 6.76 13.97 23.07
C GLU A 15 5.53 14.68 23.68
N ASN A 16 4.85 13.98 24.58
CA ASN A 16 3.69 14.52 25.30
C ASN A 16 4.00 15.91 25.90
N GLY A 17 3.16 16.89 25.58
CA GLY A 17 3.27 18.27 26.06
C GLY A 17 4.34 19.14 25.39
N ARG A 18 5.03 18.62 24.37
CA ARG A 18 6.02 19.40 23.60
C ARG A 18 5.49 19.89 22.24
N TRP A 19 4.21 20.20 22.17
CA TRP A 19 3.55 20.76 21.00
C TRP A 19 2.56 21.85 21.44
N THR A 20 2.20 22.74 20.51
CA THR A 20 1.25 23.82 20.79
C THR A 20 -0.10 23.46 20.20
N PRO A 21 -1.18 23.41 21.01
CA PRO A 21 -2.52 23.16 20.52
C PRO A 21 -2.98 24.21 19.51
N ASN A 22 -3.91 23.83 18.64
CA ASN A 22 -4.61 24.77 17.76
C ASN A 22 -5.53 25.72 18.57
N ILE A 23 -6.16 26.66 17.89
CA ILE A 23 -7.04 27.68 18.52
C ILE A 23 -8.23 27.09 19.27
N ASN A 24 -8.59 25.84 19.00
CA ASN A 24 -9.69 25.11 19.65
C ASN A 24 -9.18 24.20 20.79
N GLY A 25 -7.86 24.15 21.04
CA GLY A 25 -7.23 23.30 22.04
C GLY A 25 -6.96 21.87 21.57
N GLY A 26 -7.21 21.55 20.32
CA GLY A 26 -6.99 20.22 19.69
C GLY A 26 -5.60 20.08 19.08
N HIS A 27 -5.31 18.90 18.56
CA HIS A 27 -4.05 18.54 17.93
C HIS A 27 -4.09 18.67 16.39
N GLU A 28 -5.23 18.91 15.81
CA GLU A 28 -5.40 19.06 14.37
C GLU A 28 -4.68 20.33 13.89
N ASN A 29 -3.91 20.22 12.83
CA ASN A 29 -3.33 21.36 12.12
C ASN A 29 -4.36 21.94 11.16
N LEU A 30 -5.13 22.91 11.64
CA LEU A 30 -6.27 23.48 10.89
C LEU A 30 -5.82 24.11 9.58
N GLU A 31 -4.67 24.81 9.59
CA GLU A 31 -4.12 25.48 8.43
C GLU A 31 -3.68 24.47 7.35
N ALA A 32 -3.08 23.35 7.76
CA ALA A 32 -2.70 22.29 6.82
C ALA A 32 -3.92 21.54 6.26
N ILE A 33 -4.96 21.33 7.05
CA ILE A 33 -6.22 20.75 6.60
C ILE A 33 -6.84 21.63 5.52
N ASP A 34 -6.94 22.95 5.76
CA ASP A 34 -7.50 23.89 4.80
C ASP A 34 -6.62 23.98 3.53
N PHE A 35 -5.30 23.94 3.69
CA PHE A 35 -4.38 23.89 2.56
C PHE A 35 -4.59 22.64 1.70
N LEU A 36 -4.68 21.45 2.30
CA LEU A 36 -4.87 20.18 1.56
C LEU A 36 -6.22 20.16 0.81
N ARG A 37 -7.28 20.67 1.42
CA ARG A 37 -8.59 20.83 0.79
C ARG A 37 -8.53 21.78 -0.41
N ALA A 38 -7.89 22.91 -0.25
CA ALA A 38 -7.69 23.89 -1.31
C ALA A 38 -6.81 23.32 -2.45
N LEU A 39 -5.74 22.62 -2.10
CA LEU A 39 -4.84 21.95 -3.04
C LEU A 39 -5.61 20.93 -3.92
N ASN A 40 -6.36 20.02 -3.30
CA ASN A 40 -7.10 19.00 -4.03
C ASN A 40 -8.19 19.63 -4.90
N THR A 41 -8.90 20.63 -4.39
CA THR A 41 -9.92 21.37 -5.15
C THR A 41 -9.30 22.05 -6.38
N ALA A 42 -8.16 22.71 -6.22
CA ALA A 42 -7.48 23.39 -7.31
C ALA A 42 -6.90 22.40 -8.34
N ALA A 43 -6.33 21.27 -7.88
CA ALA A 43 -5.80 20.25 -8.77
C ALA A 43 -6.86 19.68 -9.70
N PHE A 44 -8.03 19.32 -9.15
CA PHE A 44 -9.16 18.81 -9.95
C PHE A 44 -9.82 19.90 -10.84
N ALA A 45 -9.75 21.15 -10.46
CA ALA A 45 -10.22 22.25 -11.30
C ALA A 45 -9.32 22.45 -12.56
N ILE A 46 -8.03 22.14 -12.43
CA ILE A 46 -7.06 22.23 -13.54
C ILE A 46 -7.14 20.98 -14.41
N ASP A 47 -7.12 19.81 -13.81
CA ASP A 47 -7.27 18.52 -14.51
C ASP A 47 -8.16 17.57 -13.69
N PRO A 48 -9.41 17.35 -14.14
CA PRO A 48 -10.33 16.46 -13.44
C PRO A 48 -9.90 14.98 -13.46
N ASN A 49 -8.91 14.62 -14.28
CA ASN A 49 -8.38 13.25 -14.35
C ASN A 49 -7.10 13.06 -13.52
N VAL A 50 -6.60 14.10 -12.86
CA VAL A 50 -5.43 13.96 -11.98
C VAL A 50 -5.74 13.01 -10.84
N MET A 51 -4.75 12.19 -10.46
CA MET A 51 -4.87 11.29 -9.33
C MET A 51 -4.12 11.86 -8.12
N MET A 52 -4.89 12.32 -7.14
CA MET A 52 -4.37 12.84 -5.87
C MET A 52 -4.37 11.72 -4.82
N VAL A 53 -3.19 11.29 -4.43
CA VAL A 53 -2.99 10.15 -3.50
C VAL A 53 -2.31 10.64 -2.23
N ALA A 54 -2.87 10.29 -1.07
CA ALA A 54 -2.30 10.62 0.23
C ALA A 54 -1.46 9.46 0.77
N GLU A 55 -0.23 9.74 1.18
CA GLU A 55 0.49 8.91 2.13
C GLU A 55 0.10 9.35 3.54
N GLU A 56 -0.91 8.70 4.08
CA GLU A 56 -1.44 8.98 5.42
C GLU A 56 -1.49 7.68 6.20
N SER A 57 -0.68 7.56 7.26
CA SER A 57 -0.41 6.32 7.99
C SER A 57 -1.26 6.13 9.24
N THR A 58 -2.11 7.11 9.58
CA THR A 58 -2.93 7.08 10.78
C THR A 58 -4.39 6.70 10.48
N ALA A 59 -5.22 6.66 11.50
CA ALA A 59 -6.65 6.47 11.40
C ALA A 59 -7.41 7.80 11.15
N TRP A 60 -6.75 8.82 10.57
CA TRP A 60 -7.41 10.08 10.24
C TRP A 60 -8.59 9.83 9.31
N PRO A 61 -9.79 10.32 9.65
CA PRO A 61 -11.00 10.00 8.89
C PRO A 61 -11.15 10.87 7.65
N LEU A 62 -11.94 10.37 6.67
CA LEU A 62 -12.44 11.13 5.52
C LEU A 62 -11.30 11.68 4.61
N VAL A 63 -10.16 11.02 4.55
CA VAL A 63 -9.03 11.44 3.69
C VAL A 63 -9.45 11.43 2.22
N THR A 64 -10.21 10.41 1.81
CA THR A 64 -10.64 10.21 0.43
C THR A 64 -12.07 10.62 0.15
N TYR A 65 -12.71 11.28 1.10
CA TYR A 65 -14.05 11.82 0.92
C TYR A 65 -13.99 13.22 0.29
N PRO A 66 -15.05 13.62 -0.44
CA PRO A 66 -15.16 14.96 -1.02
C PRO A 66 -15.03 16.07 0.04
N VAL A 67 -14.45 17.20 -0.37
CA VAL A 67 -14.34 18.38 0.50
C VAL A 67 -15.73 18.88 0.92
N SER A 68 -16.75 18.77 0.05
CA SER A 68 -18.15 19.09 0.36
C SER A 68 -18.71 18.28 1.53
N ASP A 69 -18.19 17.08 1.74
CA ASP A 69 -18.67 16.15 2.77
C ASP A 69 -17.75 16.17 4.02
N GLY A 70 -16.88 17.19 4.10
CA GLY A 70 -15.96 17.37 5.21
C GLY A 70 -14.62 16.65 5.06
N GLY A 71 -14.40 15.95 3.94
CA GLY A 71 -13.17 15.22 3.66
C GLY A 71 -11.99 16.10 3.23
N LEU A 72 -10.83 15.47 2.99
CA LEU A 72 -9.65 16.15 2.48
C LEU A 72 -9.64 16.23 0.95
N GLY A 73 -10.46 15.45 0.25
CA GLY A 73 -10.61 15.49 -1.20
C GLY A 73 -9.57 14.70 -1.99
N PHE A 74 -8.81 13.81 -1.38
CA PHE A 74 -7.94 12.89 -2.13
C PHE A 74 -8.77 11.82 -2.87
N ASN A 75 -8.25 11.31 -3.99
CA ASN A 75 -8.87 10.14 -4.64
C ASN A 75 -8.60 8.86 -3.86
N LEU A 76 -7.35 8.72 -3.38
CA LEU A 76 -6.83 7.48 -2.82
C LEU A 76 -5.95 7.76 -1.60
N LYS A 77 -5.87 6.79 -0.71
CA LYS A 77 -5.00 6.77 0.47
C LYS A 77 -4.18 5.48 0.47
N TRP A 78 -2.89 5.54 0.80
CA TRP A 78 -2.09 4.34 1.01
C TRP A 78 -2.55 3.58 2.25
N ASN A 79 -2.74 2.27 2.11
CA ASN A 79 -3.06 1.38 3.23
C ASN A 79 -1.77 0.92 3.92
N MET A 80 -1.23 1.78 4.79
CA MET A 80 0.02 1.49 5.50
C MET A 80 -0.14 0.36 6.52
N GLY A 81 -1.36 0.17 7.08
CA GLY A 81 -1.67 -0.97 7.97
C GLY A 81 -1.52 -2.29 7.23
N TRP A 82 -2.18 -2.42 6.08
CA TRP A 82 -2.04 -3.61 5.21
C TRP A 82 -0.58 -3.85 4.81
N MET A 83 0.16 -2.80 4.44
CA MET A 83 1.56 -2.90 4.06
C MET A 83 2.42 -3.47 5.20
N ASN A 84 2.24 -2.97 6.42
CA ASN A 84 2.97 -3.44 7.60
C ASN A 84 2.65 -4.91 7.90
N ASP A 85 1.37 -5.29 7.90
CA ASP A 85 0.92 -6.67 8.15
C ASP A 85 1.51 -7.62 7.09
N MET A 86 1.45 -7.23 5.82
CA MET A 86 2.01 -8.05 4.73
C MET A 86 3.53 -8.18 4.84
N CYS A 87 4.26 -7.09 5.08
CA CYS A 87 5.71 -7.15 5.24
C CYS A 87 6.13 -7.99 6.45
N HIS A 88 5.33 -7.99 7.52
CA HIS A 88 5.53 -8.89 8.66
C HIS A 88 5.30 -10.34 8.27
N TYR A 89 4.12 -10.64 7.71
CA TYR A 89 3.73 -12.01 7.32
C TYR A 89 4.71 -12.65 6.33
N LEU A 90 5.18 -11.87 5.34
CA LEU A 90 6.09 -12.37 4.30
C LEU A 90 7.44 -12.85 4.86
N LYS A 91 7.95 -12.20 5.91
CA LYS A 91 9.23 -12.54 6.55
C LYS A 91 9.16 -13.78 7.43
N LEU A 92 7.95 -14.19 7.84
CA LEU A 92 7.77 -15.34 8.70
C LEU A 92 8.15 -16.63 7.97
N ASP A 93 8.87 -17.52 8.69
CA ASP A 93 9.00 -18.90 8.26
C ASP A 93 7.59 -19.50 8.05
N PRO A 94 7.34 -20.24 6.96
CA PRO A 94 6.02 -20.79 6.65
C PRO A 94 5.38 -21.58 7.78
N TRP A 95 6.20 -22.24 8.64
CA TRP A 95 5.71 -22.98 9.80
C TRP A 95 4.97 -22.09 10.81
N PHE A 96 5.42 -20.84 10.99
CA PHE A 96 4.83 -19.92 11.95
C PHE A 96 3.62 -19.16 11.40
N ARG A 97 3.40 -19.14 10.10
CA ARG A 97 2.34 -18.36 9.45
C ARG A 97 0.94 -18.73 9.93
N GLN A 98 0.71 -19.98 10.32
CA GLN A 98 -0.55 -20.44 10.90
C GLN A 98 -0.95 -19.69 12.18
N PHE A 99 0.00 -19.10 12.91
CA PHE A 99 -0.26 -18.30 14.11
C PHE A 99 -0.47 -16.81 13.81
N HIS A 100 -0.34 -16.42 12.54
CA HIS A 100 -0.39 -15.03 12.07
C HIS A 100 -1.46 -14.80 10.99
N HIS A 101 -2.50 -15.61 11.00
CA HIS A 101 -3.61 -15.49 10.02
C HIS A 101 -4.24 -14.08 10.02
N LYS A 102 -4.25 -13.42 11.15
CA LYS A 102 -4.76 -12.05 11.29
C LYS A 102 -4.04 -11.02 10.41
N ASP A 103 -2.75 -11.22 10.13
CA ASP A 103 -2.01 -10.33 9.24
C ASP A 103 -2.61 -10.32 7.82
N LEU A 104 -3.25 -11.42 7.41
CA LEU A 104 -3.94 -11.52 6.12
C LEU A 104 -5.36 -10.92 6.16
N THR A 105 -6.04 -10.99 7.30
CA THR A 105 -7.49 -10.74 7.37
C THR A 105 -7.85 -9.41 8.02
N PHE A 106 -7.00 -8.86 8.88
CA PHE A 106 -7.32 -7.68 9.68
C PHE A 106 -7.61 -6.44 8.83
N SER A 107 -6.87 -6.24 7.75
CA SER A 107 -7.07 -5.10 6.85
C SER A 107 -8.48 -5.05 6.22
N LEU A 108 -9.14 -6.20 6.10
CA LEU A 108 -10.51 -6.28 5.59
C LEU A 108 -11.55 -5.73 6.55
N MET A 109 -11.22 -5.56 7.84
CA MET A 109 -12.09 -4.91 8.81
C MET A 109 -12.34 -3.43 8.49
N TYR A 110 -11.39 -2.79 7.81
CA TYR A 110 -11.44 -1.36 7.47
C TYR A 110 -11.22 -1.07 5.97
N ALA A 111 -11.18 -2.10 5.13
CA ALA A 111 -10.85 -2.00 3.70
C ALA A 111 -11.71 -0.99 2.92
N PHE A 112 -12.91 -0.68 3.41
CA PHE A 112 -13.88 0.21 2.75
C PHE A 112 -14.14 1.50 3.56
N SER A 113 -13.30 1.81 4.56
CA SER A 113 -13.38 3.09 5.27
C SER A 113 -12.81 4.25 4.47
N GLU A 114 -11.95 3.97 3.51
CA GLU A 114 -11.31 4.90 2.59
C GLU A 114 -11.11 4.22 1.22
N ASN A 115 -10.79 4.99 0.20
CA ASN A 115 -10.40 4.44 -1.10
C ASN A 115 -8.90 4.06 -1.05
N PHE A 116 -8.60 2.82 -0.67
CA PHE A 116 -7.24 2.40 -0.42
C PHE A 116 -6.47 1.98 -1.67
N VAL A 117 -5.17 2.33 -1.65
CA VAL A 117 -4.12 1.68 -2.44
C VAL A 117 -3.33 0.76 -1.52
N LEU A 118 -3.04 -0.46 -1.94
CA LEU A 118 -2.21 -1.43 -1.26
C LEU A 118 -0.75 -1.20 -1.70
N PRO A 119 0.10 -0.52 -0.91
CA PRO A 119 1.42 -0.14 -1.36
C PRO A 119 2.48 -1.19 -0.98
N ILE A 120 3.35 -1.51 -1.93
CA ILE A 120 4.74 -1.87 -1.68
C ILE A 120 5.55 -0.82 -2.44
N SER A 121 5.98 0.22 -1.75
CA SER A 121 6.67 1.36 -2.32
C SER A 121 8.20 1.21 -2.25
N HIS A 122 8.93 2.27 -2.59
CA HIS A 122 10.38 2.32 -2.42
C HIS A 122 10.78 2.15 -0.95
N ASP A 123 10.01 2.66 -0.01
CA ASP A 123 10.31 2.60 1.43
C ASP A 123 10.38 1.18 1.97
N GLU A 124 9.64 0.24 1.39
CA GLU A 124 9.69 -1.15 1.79
C GLU A 124 10.89 -1.90 1.24
N VAL A 125 11.61 -1.33 0.26
CA VAL A 125 12.68 -2.03 -0.46
C VAL A 125 14.05 -1.32 -0.41
N VAL A 126 14.24 -0.44 0.58
CA VAL A 126 15.48 0.32 0.85
C VAL A 126 15.86 0.25 2.33
N TYR A 127 17.01 0.79 2.66
CA TYR A 127 17.51 1.00 4.02
C TYR A 127 17.55 -0.27 4.88
N MET A 128 18.09 -1.35 4.32
CA MET A 128 18.26 -2.66 4.98
C MET A 128 16.94 -3.39 5.26
N LYS A 129 15.84 -2.99 4.63
CA LYS A 129 14.54 -3.67 4.70
C LYS A 129 14.46 -4.89 3.76
N GLY A 130 15.41 -5.02 2.84
CA GLY A 130 15.47 -6.06 1.80
C GLY A 130 14.54 -5.78 0.62
N SER A 131 14.86 -6.29 -0.57
CA SER A 131 13.93 -6.28 -1.71
C SER A 131 12.66 -7.07 -1.40
N LEU A 132 11.63 -6.99 -2.24
CA LEU A 132 10.42 -7.82 -2.06
C LEU A 132 10.78 -9.31 -2.03
N ARG A 133 11.68 -9.78 -2.93
CA ARG A 133 12.23 -11.14 -2.89
C ARG A 133 13.03 -11.41 -1.62
N GLY A 134 13.86 -10.45 -1.20
CA GLY A 134 14.70 -10.56 0.00
C GLY A 134 13.93 -10.70 1.30
N LYS A 135 12.64 -10.34 1.33
CA LYS A 135 11.76 -10.57 2.48
C LYS A 135 11.29 -12.02 2.60
N MET A 136 11.34 -12.79 1.51
CA MET A 136 10.83 -14.16 1.50
C MET A 136 11.84 -15.13 2.10
N PRO A 137 11.44 -16.03 3.01
CA PRO A 137 12.30 -17.05 3.58
C PRO A 137 12.60 -18.17 2.57
N GLY A 138 13.70 -18.88 2.83
CA GLY A 138 14.08 -20.08 2.11
C GLY A 138 15.09 -19.84 0.98
N ASP A 139 15.21 -20.85 0.12
CA ASP A 139 16.07 -20.82 -1.06
C ASP A 139 15.47 -19.94 -2.18
N GLU A 140 16.23 -19.74 -3.25
CA GLU A 140 15.82 -18.92 -4.38
C GLU A 140 14.45 -19.29 -4.95
N TRP A 141 14.20 -20.59 -5.13
CA TRP A 141 12.92 -21.06 -5.66
C TRP A 141 11.77 -20.69 -4.75
N ARG A 142 11.94 -20.89 -3.43
CA ARG A 142 10.91 -20.55 -2.41
C ARG A 142 10.69 -19.06 -2.31
N GLN A 143 11.73 -18.26 -2.38
CA GLN A 143 11.64 -16.82 -2.39
C GLN A 143 10.82 -16.30 -3.57
N LEU A 144 11.14 -16.75 -4.79
CA LEU A 144 10.40 -16.40 -5.99
C LEU A 144 8.95 -16.93 -5.94
N ALA A 145 8.73 -18.12 -5.37
CA ALA A 145 7.38 -18.65 -5.13
C ALA A 145 6.59 -17.78 -4.13
N GLY A 146 7.25 -17.31 -3.07
CA GLY A 146 6.67 -16.37 -2.10
C GLY A 146 6.22 -15.08 -2.75
N VAL A 147 7.05 -14.47 -3.61
CA VAL A 147 6.69 -13.28 -4.37
C VAL A 147 5.45 -13.54 -5.25
N ARG A 148 5.40 -14.67 -5.95
CA ARG A 148 4.23 -15.02 -6.78
C ARG A 148 2.95 -15.15 -5.95
N SER A 149 3.03 -15.85 -4.83
CA SER A 149 1.88 -16.02 -3.92
C SER A 149 1.40 -14.68 -3.38
N PHE A 150 2.32 -13.81 -2.96
CA PHE A 150 2.01 -12.48 -2.50
C PHE A 150 1.34 -11.62 -3.57
N MET A 151 1.86 -11.66 -4.80
CA MET A 151 1.27 -10.88 -5.91
C MET A 151 -0.16 -11.32 -6.22
N VAL A 152 -0.45 -12.63 -6.20
CA VAL A 152 -1.83 -13.11 -6.40
C VAL A 152 -2.72 -12.63 -5.26
N TYR A 153 -2.27 -12.76 -4.01
CA TYR A 153 -3.01 -12.26 -2.85
C TYR A 153 -3.31 -10.76 -2.95
N MET A 154 -2.28 -9.94 -3.25
CA MET A 154 -2.42 -8.50 -3.42
C MET A 154 -3.42 -8.15 -4.53
N LEU A 155 -3.35 -8.83 -5.68
CA LEU A 155 -4.23 -8.55 -6.82
C LEU A 155 -5.69 -8.93 -6.56
N THR A 156 -5.94 -9.93 -5.70
CA THR A 156 -7.29 -10.38 -5.34
C THR A 156 -7.86 -9.71 -4.10
N HIS A 157 -7.06 -9.00 -3.33
CA HIS A 157 -7.53 -8.21 -2.17
C HIS A 157 -8.21 -6.92 -2.65
N PRO A 158 -9.31 -6.44 -2.00
CA PRO A 158 -9.91 -5.13 -2.32
C PRO A 158 -8.93 -3.96 -2.24
N GLY A 159 -9.12 -2.95 -3.07
CA GLY A 159 -8.28 -1.75 -3.15
C GLY A 159 -7.38 -1.74 -4.40
N LYS A 160 -6.79 -0.58 -4.72
CA LYS A 160 -5.86 -0.42 -5.84
C LYS A 160 -4.47 -0.95 -5.47
N LYS A 161 -3.62 -1.20 -6.46
CA LYS A 161 -2.35 -1.92 -6.29
C LYS A 161 -1.17 -1.02 -6.61
N LEU A 162 -0.14 -1.04 -5.79
CA LEU A 162 1.12 -0.35 -6.03
C LEU A 162 2.29 -1.29 -5.72
N THR A 163 3.09 -1.61 -6.73
CA THR A 163 4.37 -2.31 -6.57
C THR A 163 5.49 -1.42 -7.05
N PHE A 164 6.64 -1.51 -6.38
CA PHE A 164 7.82 -0.75 -6.78
C PHE A 164 8.62 -1.52 -7.85
N MET A 165 9.30 -0.75 -8.70
CA MET A 165 10.12 -1.28 -9.81
C MET A 165 11.17 -2.30 -9.32
N GLY A 166 11.46 -3.32 -10.12
CA GLY A 166 12.38 -4.42 -9.79
C GLY A 166 11.71 -5.64 -9.14
N ALA A 167 10.49 -5.49 -8.59
CA ALA A 167 9.72 -6.61 -8.05
C ALA A 167 9.43 -7.66 -9.15
N GLU A 168 9.10 -7.21 -10.35
CA GLU A 168 8.82 -8.03 -11.54
C GLU A 168 10.04 -8.78 -12.06
N LEU A 169 11.24 -8.31 -11.74
CA LEU A 169 12.49 -9.01 -12.07
C LEU A 169 12.87 -10.05 -11.02
N GLY A 170 12.19 -10.06 -9.87
CA GLY A 170 12.63 -10.82 -8.70
C GLY A 170 14.02 -10.39 -8.21
N GLN A 171 14.27 -9.08 -8.23
CA GLN A 171 15.54 -8.48 -7.84
C GLN A 171 15.85 -8.84 -6.39
N TRP A 172 17.11 -9.24 -6.14
CA TRP A 172 17.60 -9.55 -4.80
C TRP A 172 18.06 -8.31 -4.04
N HIS A 173 18.79 -7.41 -4.75
CA HIS A 173 19.28 -6.19 -4.15
C HIS A 173 18.13 -5.24 -3.83
N GLU A 174 18.33 -4.44 -2.80
CA GLU A 174 17.47 -3.29 -2.52
C GLU A 174 17.52 -2.30 -3.68
N TRP A 175 16.50 -1.47 -3.78
CA TRP A 175 16.52 -0.40 -4.77
C TRP A 175 17.62 0.62 -4.44
N ASP A 176 18.42 0.96 -5.44
CA ASP A 176 19.44 2.00 -5.41
C ASP A 176 19.07 3.09 -6.41
N PHE A 177 18.78 4.30 -5.90
CA PHE A 177 18.42 5.45 -6.75
C PHE A 177 19.58 5.93 -7.63
N ALA A 178 20.84 5.62 -7.28
CA ALA A 178 22.03 5.98 -8.05
C ALA A 178 22.38 4.94 -9.13
N GLY A 179 21.75 3.77 -9.07
CA GLY A 179 21.97 2.66 -9.98
C GLY A 179 20.83 2.46 -10.98
N GLN A 180 20.95 1.43 -11.76
CA GLN A 180 19.86 0.90 -12.59
C GLN A 180 19.30 -0.38 -11.97
N LEU A 181 18.11 -0.80 -12.42
CA LEU A 181 17.57 -2.11 -12.07
C LEU A 181 18.48 -3.23 -12.56
N ASP A 182 18.44 -4.36 -11.89
CA ASP A 182 19.26 -5.56 -12.18
C ASP A 182 18.77 -6.27 -13.48
N TRP A 183 18.78 -5.57 -14.61
CA TRP A 183 18.30 -6.09 -15.90
C TRP A 183 19.00 -7.37 -16.35
N TYR A 184 20.26 -7.58 -15.92
CA TYR A 184 21.02 -8.80 -16.20
C TYR A 184 20.35 -10.06 -15.63
N LEU A 185 19.49 -9.93 -14.63
CA LEU A 185 18.72 -11.05 -14.09
C LEU A 185 17.83 -11.72 -15.14
N LEU A 186 17.45 -11.02 -16.19
CA LEU A 186 16.65 -11.59 -17.28
C LEU A 186 17.43 -12.62 -18.13
N GLU A 187 18.76 -12.75 -17.94
CA GLU A 187 19.56 -13.85 -18.49
C GLU A 187 19.26 -15.16 -17.78
N ASN A 188 18.77 -15.11 -16.53
CA ASN A 188 18.38 -16.28 -15.76
C ASN A 188 16.92 -16.66 -16.04
N ASP A 189 16.67 -17.94 -16.28
CA ASP A 189 15.34 -18.49 -16.56
C ASP A 189 14.33 -18.23 -15.46
N ALA A 190 14.72 -18.33 -14.19
CA ALA A 190 13.80 -18.13 -13.07
C ALA A 190 13.27 -16.69 -13.02
N ASN A 191 14.15 -15.71 -13.30
CA ASN A 191 13.80 -14.28 -13.31
C ASN A 191 12.99 -13.91 -14.56
N ARG A 192 13.29 -14.48 -15.75
CA ARG A 192 12.44 -14.33 -16.94
C ARG A 192 11.03 -14.84 -16.67
N ARG A 193 10.89 -16.02 -16.08
CA ARG A 193 9.57 -16.56 -15.71
C ARG A 193 8.86 -15.73 -14.66
N MET A 194 9.60 -15.05 -13.77
CA MET A 194 9.01 -14.09 -12.84
C MET A 194 8.41 -12.90 -13.58
N GLN A 195 9.14 -12.29 -14.51
CA GLN A 195 8.63 -11.20 -15.33
C GLN A 195 7.41 -11.64 -16.16
N ASP A 196 7.45 -12.83 -16.76
CA ASP A 196 6.31 -13.39 -17.50
C ASP A 196 5.10 -13.62 -16.60
N PHE A 197 5.33 -14.08 -15.36
CA PHE A 197 4.29 -14.21 -14.35
C PHE A 197 3.65 -12.85 -14.04
N PHE A 198 4.45 -11.81 -13.74
CA PHE A 198 3.91 -10.45 -13.48
C PHE A 198 3.10 -9.94 -14.68
N ARG A 199 3.59 -10.13 -15.90
CA ARG A 199 2.85 -9.77 -17.11
C ARG A 199 1.51 -10.51 -17.20
N ALA A 200 1.50 -11.81 -16.92
CA ALA A 200 0.31 -12.63 -16.97
C ALA A 200 -0.73 -12.24 -15.91
N VAL A 201 -0.32 -12.06 -14.65
CA VAL A 201 -1.25 -11.72 -13.56
C VAL A 201 -1.78 -10.29 -13.68
N ASN A 202 -0.95 -9.33 -14.13
CA ASN A 202 -1.40 -7.97 -14.40
C ASN A 202 -2.43 -7.95 -15.56
N ARG A 203 -2.18 -8.72 -16.62
CA ARG A 203 -3.14 -8.87 -17.70
C ARG A 203 -4.44 -9.52 -17.22
N TYR A 204 -4.33 -10.56 -16.40
CA TYR A 204 -5.49 -11.21 -15.81
C TYR A 204 -6.31 -10.23 -14.96
N TYR A 205 -5.64 -9.45 -14.09
CA TYR A 205 -6.29 -8.41 -13.29
C TYR A 205 -7.05 -7.42 -14.17
N LEU A 206 -6.42 -6.85 -15.18
CA LEU A 206 -7.03 -5.86 -16.07
C LEU A 206 -8.23 -6.40 -16.86
N THR A 207 -8.19 -7.68 -17.26
CA THR A 207 -9.25 -8.32 -18.07
C THR A 207 -10.37 -8.94 -17.23
N ASN A 208 -10.26 -8.95 -15.90
CA ASN A 208 -11.27 -9.49 -14.99
C ASN A 208 -11.86 -8.40 -14.09
N PRO A 209 -12.94 -7.73 -14.52
CA PRO A 209 -13.55 -6.63 -13.77
C PRO A 209 -13.98 -6.98 -12.34
N ALA A 210 -14.22 -8.26 -12.04
CA ALA A 210 -14.54 -8.71 -10.69
C ALA A 210 -13.43 -8.38 -9.66
N LEU A 211 -12.18 -8.17 -10.11
CA LEU A 211 -11.03 -7.89 -9.24
C LEU A 211 -10.81 -6.40 -8.97
N TRP A 212 -11.54 -5.49 -9.62
CA TRP A 212 -11.25 -4.06 -9.51
C TRP A 212 -12.46 -3.12 -9.71
N ARG A 213 -13.62 -3.65 -10.15
CA ARG A 213 -14.77 -2.81 -10.49
C ARG A 213 -15.46 -2.25 -9.24
N ILE A 214 -15.47 -3.01 -8.15
CA ILE A 214 -16.06 -2.63 -6.86
C ILE A 214 -15.00 -2.81 -5.79
N ASP A 215 -14.00 -1.92 -5.80
CA ASP A 215 -12.84 -2.00 -4.90
C ASP A 215 -13.04 -1.27 -3.56
N PHE A 216 -14.05 -0.41 -3.47
CA PHE A 216 -14.23 0.52 -2.36
C PHE A 216 -15.59 0.40 -1.68
N ASP A 217 -16.27 -0.74 -1.89
CA ASP A 217 -17.58 -1.01 -1.30
C ASP A 217 -17.72 -2.48 -0.91
N TRP A 218 -18.44 -2.75 0.17
CA TRP A 218 -18.72 -4.09 0.67
C TRP A 218 -19.43 -5.00 -0.35
N ALA A 219 -20.12 -4.44 -1.33
CA ALA A 219 -20.73 -5.22 -2.42
C ALA A 219 -19.71 -5.95 -3.30
N GLY A 220 -18.42 -5.56 -3.21
CA GLY A 220 -17.32 -6.20 -3.94
C GLY A 220 -16.62 -7.33 -3.19
N PHE A 221 -17.00 -7.61 -1.93
CA PHE A 221 -16.30 -8.59 -1.09
C PHE A 221 -17.26 -9.32 -0.15
N GLU A 222 -17.09 -10.64 -0.05
CA GLU A 222 -17.84 -11.49 0.88
C GLU A 222 -16.91 -12.53 1.51
N TRP A 223 -16.95 -12.67 2.83
CA TRP A 223 -16.30 -13.76 3.53
C TRP A 223 -17.12 -15.06 3.34
N LEU A 224 -16.48 -16.10 2.82
CA LEU A 224 -17.03 -17.47 2.86
C LEU A 224 -16.63 -18.14 4.17
N VAL A 225 -15.34 -18.08 4.51
CA VAL A 225 -14.78 -18.60 5.77
C VAL A 225 -13.69 -17.63 6.21
N ALA A 226 -13.90 -16.93 7.33
CA ALA A 226 -12.97 -15.90 7.80
C ALA A 226 -11.86 -16.45 8.71
N ASP A 227 -12.06 -17.60 9.32
CA ASP A 227 -11.25 -18.22 10.37
C ASP A 227 -10.65 -19.59 9.94
N ASP A 228 -10.51 -19.80 8.65
CA ASP A 228 -9.85 -20.99 8.08
C ASP A 228 -8.32 -20.84 8.20
N ASN A 229 -7.76 -21.43 9.27
CA ASN A 229 -6.34 -21.39 9.63
C ASN A 229 -5.55 -22.58 9.09
#